data_27aa27acc57bb2d8702a0f7134cf8bcc
#
_entry.id   27aa27acc57bb2d8702a0f7134cf8bcc
#
_cell.length_a   1.000
_cell.length_b   1.000
_cell.length_c   1.000
_cell.angle_alpha   90.00
_cell.angle_beta   90.00
_cell.angle_gamma   90.00
#
_symmetry.space_group_name_H-M   'P 1'
#
loop_
_entity.id
_entity.type
_entity.pdbx_description
1 polymer ?
#
loop_
_entity_poly.entity_id
_entity_poly.type
_entity_poly.pdbx_seq_one_letter_code
_entity_poly.pdbx_strand_id
1 'polypeptide(L)'
;VRFLTRSLAGILLLCLTLGLLALAGNTLYSSMADRGGDERRRGPAQERVFTVNVARITPGTATPRITAFGDVASRRTLDIRAAVSGRIVDIAEAFRDGGRVSQGDVLLRIDPSDARATLDLARAELAEAEASAREAATRATLAREDLAAAEQTERLRQAALARQRDLQDRGAGTGAAVETAEIAVANAAQSVVGRRQALAQAESQRDLAAIAVERRQIAVREAQRALDETVITAPFDGLLTAASAIEGGIVNTNERIGGLIDTSALEVSFRVSNAQYARLLGPGGALRPVPVEATLPLDDFPITVSGTVDRAGAQVGEGQTGRLLYARLDTRTAGALRPGDFLTVVITEPRLENVAIIPSTAANNAGEVLLLGEDDRLEAGQVTILRRQGNDLIVRGLPEGRELVLERAPQIGPGVKVRPIRRGASGETAPLSETSENLALAPDRRARLIAYVEGNARMPADVKQRLLAQLNAEQVPSAVVERLESRMGG
;
A
#
# COMPACT_ATOMS: atom_id res chain seq x y z
N VAL A 1 89.71 -1.50 75.55
CA VAL A 1 88.55 -2.46 75.64
C VAL A 1 87.42 -2.06 74.62
N ARG A 2 87.31 -0.78 74.17
CA ARG A 2 86.22 -0.33 73.24
C ARG A 2 86.45 -0.66 71.75
N PHE A 3 87.67 -1.08 71.39
CA PHE A 3 87.96 -1.40 69.96
C PHE A 3 87.61 -2.87 69.60
N LEU A 4 87.83 -3.79 70.55
CA LEU A 4 87.59 -5.22 70.32
C LEU A 4 86.07 -5.56 70.27
N THR A 5 85.27 -4.82 70.99
CA THR A 5 83.79 -5.06 70.97
C THR A 5 83.16 -4.57 69.64
N ARG A 6 83.73 -3.51 69.03
CA ARG A 6 83.22 -3.02 67.69
C ARG A 6 83.60 -3.92 66.55
N SER A 7 84.79 -4.51 66.59
CA SER A 7 85.30 -5.44 65.57
C SER A 7 84.54 -6.79 65.64
N LEU A 8 84.23 -7.29 66.87
CA LEU A 8 83.44 -8.49 67.06
C LEU A 8 81.95 -8.33 66.58
N ALA A 9 81.35 -7.15 66.83
CA ALA A 9 80.01 -6.82 66.33
C ALA A 9 80.02 -6.72 64.79
N GLY A 10 81.08 -6.18 64.19
CA GLY A 10 81.17 -6.14 62.70
C GLY A 10 81.32 -7.53 62.07
N ILE A 11 82.05 -8.45 62.68
CA ILE A 11 82.19 -9.85 62.25
C ILE A 11 80.88 -10.61 62.39
N LEU A 12 80.23 -10.39 63.53
CA LEU A 12 78.90 -11.04 63.78
C LEU A 12 77.81 -10.58 62.72
N LEU A 13 77.82 -9.27 62.40
CA LEU A 13 76.91 -8.75 61.38
C LEU A 13 77.24 -9.30 59.99
N LEU A 14 78.54 -9.43 59.67
CA LEU A 14 78.99 -9.99 58.41
C LEU A 14 78.64 -11.48 58.29
N CYS A 15 78.77 -12.27 59.35
CA CYS A 15 78.39 -13.66 59.37
C CYS A 15 76.83 -13.82 59.25
N LEU A 16 76.08 -12.91 59.89
CA LEU A 16 74.62 -12.93 59.80
C LEU A 16 74.13 -12.58 58.39
N THR A 17 74.79 -11.58 57.76
CA THR A 17 74.36 -11.23 56.34
C THR A 17 74.78 -12.30 55.34
N LEU A 18 75.98 -12.94 55.53
CA LEU A 18 76.34 -14.09 54.71
C LEU A 18 75.42 -15.31 54.92
N GLY A 19 75.00 -15.56 56.14
CA GLY A 19 74.05 -16.61 56.49
C GLY A 19 72.68 -16.37 55.83
N LEU A 20 72.19 -15.13 55.86
CA LEU A 20 70.92 -14.75 55.20
C LEU A 20 71.03 -14.83 53.67
N LEU A 21 72.17 -14.42 53.10
CA LEU A 21 72.42 -14.54 51.65
C LEU A 21 72.51 -16.02 51.20
N ALA A 22 73.16 -16.87 52.02
CA ALA A 22 73.19 -18.32 51.74
C ALA A 22 71.79 -18.98 51.85
N LEU A 23 70.98 -18.55 52.80
CA LEU A 23 69.62 -19.04 52.96
C LEU A 23 68.71 -18.56 51.81
N ALA A 24 68.87 -17.29 51.40
CA ALA A 24 68.15 -16.74 50.23
C ALA A 24 68.55 -17.42 48.93
N GLY A 25 69.88 -17.68 48.77
CA GLY A 25 70.43 -18.42 47.63
C GLY A 25 69.94 -19.85 47.55
N ASN A 26 69.85 -20.53 48.71
CA ASN A 26 69.34 -21.90 48.78
C ASN A 26 67.84 -21.98 48.52
N THR A 27 67.01 -21.01 48.97
CA THR A 27 65.60 -20.93 48.65
C THR A 27 65.34 -20.59 47.19
N LEU A 28 66.15 -19.76 46.57
CA LEU A 28 66.07 -19.51 45.15
C LEU A 28 66.48 -20.76 44.33
N TYR A 29 67.55 -21.44 44.73
CA TYR A 29 67.99 -22.66 44.05
C TYR A 29 67.00 -23.80 44.16
N SER A 30 66.41 -24.02 45.33
CA SER A 30 65.32 -25.01 45.52
C SER A 30 64.06 -24.65 44.71
N SER A 31 63.68 -23.36 44.69
CA SER A 31 62.56 -22.88 43.89
C SER A 31 62.77 -22.97 42.35
N MET A 32 64.03 -22.87 41.88
CA MET A 32 64.39 -23.13 40.48
C MET A 32 64.52 -24.61 40.15
N ALA A 33 64.95 -25.45 41.13
CA ALA A 33 65.01 -26.90 40.94
C ALA A 33 63.64 -27.55 40.89
N ASP A 34 62.66 -27.04 41.67
CA ASP A 34 61.29 -27.49 41.63
C ASP A 34 60.56 -27.07 40.34
N ARG A 35 60.97 -25.99 39.67
CA ARG A 35 60.45 -25.59 38.35
C ARG A 35 60.93 -26.46 37.17
N GLY A 36 62.04 -27.20 37.33
CA GLY A 36 62.56 -28.11 36.31
C GLY A 36 61.96 -29.53 36.37
N GLY A 37 61.15 -29.85 37.38
CA GLY A 37 60.63 -31.21 37.61
C GLY A 37 59.20 -31.47 37.13
N ASP A 38 58.47 -30.42 36.75
CA ASP A 38 57.04 -30.57 36.47
C ASP A 38 56.69 -30.74 34.95
N GLU A 39 57.69 -30.92 34.08
CA GLU A 39 57.47 -31.16 32.64
C GLU A 39 57.22 -32.63 32.26
N ARG A 40 57.09 -33.53 33.24
CA ARG A 40 56.92 -34.99 32.90
C ARG A 40 55.67 -35.64 33.44
N ARG A 41 54.52 -34.94 33.37
CA ARG A 41 53.18 -35.62 33.44
C ARG A 41 52.12 -34.77 32.79
N ARG A 42 52.29 -34.27 31.57
CA ARG A 42 51.16 -34.03 30.70
C ARG A 42 50.82 -35.37 30.08
N GLY A 43 49.82 -36.05 30.69
CA GLY A 43 49.12 -37.12 30.03
C GLY A 43 48.53 -36.59 28.71
N PRO A 44 48.27 -37.46 27.71
CA PRO A 44 47.73 -37.01 26.46
C PRO A 44 46.56 -36.06 26.73
N ALA A 45 46.66 -34.82 26.22
CA ALA A 45 45.60 -33.81 26.41
C ALA A 45 44.30 -34.47 25.89
N GLN A 46 43.39 -34.80 26.78
CA GLN A 46 42.10 -35.33 26.41
C GLN A 46 41.47 -34.24 25.51
N GLU A 47 41.33 -34.54 24.26
CA GLU A 47 40.68 -33.70 23.26
C GLU A 47 39.27 -33.38 23.80
N ARG A 48 38.96 -32.11 24.07
CA ARG A 48 37.63 -31.72 24.57
C ARG A 48 36.65 -31.93 23.47
N VAL A 49 35.76 -32.90 23.62
CA VAL A 49 34.69 -33.19 22.67
C VAL A 49 33.45 -32.40 23.10
N PHE A 50 33.01 -31.48 22.23
CA PHE A 50 31.80 -30.68 22.46
C PHE A 50 30.60 -31.37 21.84
N THR A 51 29.46 -31.34 22.51
CA THR A 51 28.21 -31.84 21.96
C THR A 51 27.53 -30.74 21.15
N VAL A 52 27.17 -31.00 19.91
CA VAL A 52 26.56 -30.03 18.98
C VAL A 52 25.32 -30.58 18.33
N ASN A 53 24.31 -29.74 18.16
CA ASN A 53 23.13 -30.06 17.39
C ASN A 53 23.45 -29.92 15.90
N VAL A 54 23.20 -30.99 15.12
CA VAL A 54 23.41 -30.99 13.68
C VAL A 54 22.12 -31.33 12.96
N ALA A 55 21.96 -30.78 11.75
CA ALA A 55 20.90 -31.12 10.86
C ALA A 55 21.44 -31.41 9.48
N ARG A 56 20.87 -32.42 8.82
CA ARG A 56 21.16 -32.73 7.42
C ARG A 56 20.48 -31.68 6.53
N ILE A 57 21.22 -31.08 5.64
CA ILE A 57 20.70 -30.04 4.78
C ILE A 57 20.28 -30.65 3.45
N THR A 58 19.05 -30.39 3.08
CA THR A 58 18.50 -30.68 1.76
C THR A 58 18.20 -29.37 1.07
N PRO A 59 18.94 -29.01 0.00
CA PRO A 59 18.57 -27.88 -0.82
C PRO A 59 17.15 -28.04 -1.38
N GLY A 60 16.38 -26.97 -1.32
CA GLY A 60 14.99 -26.97 -1.76
C GLY A 60 14.63 -25.63 -2.40
N THR A 61 13.35 -25.33 -2.36
CA THR A 61 12.81 -24.03 -2.79
C THR A 61 12.27 -23.26 -1.59
N ALA A 62 12.47 -21.96 -1.57
CA ALA A 62 11.91 -21.07 -0.55
C ALA A 62 11.22 -19.87 -1.21
N THR A 63 10.11 -19.43 -0.63
CA THR A 63 9.42 -18.19 -0.99
C THR A 63 9.58 -17.18 0.15
N PRO A 64 10.55 -16.27 0.04
CA PRO A 64 10.77 -15.29 1.09
C PRO A 64 9.61 -14.33 1.21
N ARG A 65 9.43 -13.76 2.41
CA ARG A 65 8.39 -12.78 2.70
C ARG A 65 9.02 -11.49 3.19
N ILE A 66 8.49 -10.37 2.73
CA ILE A 66 8.84 -9.03 3.23
C ILE A 66 7.66 -8.54 4.05
N THR A 67 7.90 -8.21 5.32
CA THR A 67 6.91 -7.54 6.15
C THR A 67 7.12 -6.04 6.08
N ALA A 68 6.07 -5.31 5.78
CA ALA A 68 6.01 -3.86 5.77
C ALA A 68 4.74 -3.39 6.49
N PHE A 69 4.65 -2.10 6.76
CA PHE A 69 3.47 -1.47 7.36
C PHE A 69 2.98 -0.39 6.44
N GLY A 70 1.67 -0.20 6.39
CA GLY A 70 1.08 0.76 5.47
C GLY A 70 -0.33 1.17 5.83
N ASP A 71 -0.77 2.24 5.19
CA ASP A 71 -2.07 2.85 5.41
C ASP A 71 -3.01 2.51 4.25
N VAL A 72 -4.27 2.21 4.58
CA VAL A 72 -5.33 2.05 3.58
C VAL A 72 -5.70 3.40 3.03
N ALA A 73 -5.78 3.51 1.72
CA ALA A 73 -6.30 4.67 1.02
C ALA A 73 -7.33 4.24 -0.02
N SER A 74 -8.25 5.11 -0.36
CA SER A 74 -9.07 4.92 -1.55
C SER A 74 -8.37 5.54 -2.76
N ARG A 75 -8.40 4.86 -3.88
CA ARG A 75 -7.91 5.39 -5.16
C ARG A 75 -8.76 6.52 -5.72
N ARG A 76 -9.99 6.66 -5.23
CA ARG A 76 -10.96 7.62 -5.71
C ARG A 76 -11.64 8.31 -4.53
N THR A 77 -11.16 9.52 -4.24
CA THR A 77 -11.76 10.42 -3.27
C THR A 77 -12.14 11.71 -3.96
N LEU A 78 -13.27 12.28 -3.59
CA LEU A 78 -13.78 13.52 -4.16
C LEU A 78 -14.20 14.45 -3.04
N ASP A 79 -13.71 15.69 -3.07
CA ASP A 79 -14.30 16.78 -2.28
C ASP A 79 -15.59 17.24 -2.94
N ILE A 80 -16.71 17.11 -2.26
CA ILE A 80 -17.99 17.62 -2.70
C ILE A 80 -18.03 19.11 -2.39
N ARG A 81 -18.20 19.94 -3.45
CA ARG A 81 -18.23 21.38 -3.35
C ARG A 81 -19.50 21.94 -3.95
N ALA A 82 -20.01 23.03 -3.37
CA ALA A 82 -21.15 23.75 -3.94
C ALA A 82 -20.72 24.45 -5.24
N ALA A 83 -21.39 24.16 -6.34
CA ALA A 83 -21.15 24.83 -7.61
C ALA A 83 -21.77 26.22 -7.69
N VAL A 84 -22.90 26.42 -6.98
CA VAL A 84 -23.63 27.67 -6.87
C VAL A 84 -23.79 28.09 -5.41
N SER A 85 -23.92 29.38 -5.15
CA SER A 85 -24.22 29.91 -3.81
C SER A 85 -25.74 29.90 -3.57
N GLY A 86 -26.13 29.68 -2.33
CA GLY A 86 -27.54 29.78 -1.93
C GLY A 86 -27.84 29.10 -0.60
N ARG A 87 -29.11 29.13 -0.20
CA ARG A 87 -29.59 28.46 1.00
C ARG A 87 -29.86 26.98 0.71
N ILE A 88 -29.45 26.11 1.60
CA ILE A 88 -29.78 24.68 1.53
C ILE A 88 -31.23 24.49 1.98
N VAL A 89 -32.08 23.90 1.14
CA VAL A 89 -33.50 23.69 1.39
C VAL A 89 -33.85 22.22 1.69
N ASP A 90 -32.97 21.30 1.31
CA ASP A 90 -33.19 19.87 1.52
C ASP A 90 -31.84 19.15 1.62
N ILE A 91 -31.72 18.21 2.54
CA ILE A 91 -30.53 17.37 2.73
C ILE A 91 -30.99 15.91 2.87
N ALA A 92 -30.37 15.03 2.09
CA ALA A 92 -30.64 13.60 2.20
C ALA A 92 -30.24 13.06 3.58
N GLU A 93 -31.05 12.16 4.14
CA GLU A 93 -30.76 11.53 5.44
C GLU A 93 -29.39 10.82 5.46
N ALA A 94 -28.95 10.29 4.31
CA ALA A 94 -27.66 9.66 4.13
C ALA A 94 -26.49 10.68 4.17
N PHE A 95 -26.74 11.99 4.07
CA PHE A 95 -25.70 13.02 4.05
C PHE A 95 -25.15 13.29 5.46
N ARG A 96 -24.41 12.32 5.96
CA ARG A 96 -23.74 12.35 7.26
C ARG A 96 -22.43 11.55 7.19
N ASP A 97 -21.52 11.77 8.11
CA ASP A 97 -20.27 10.99 8.17
C ASP A 97 -20.56 9.49 8.23
N GLY A 98 -19.91 8.74 7.33
CA GLY A 98 -20.10 7.31 7.18
C GLY A 98 -21.40 6.93 6.45
N GLY A 99 -22.22 7.89 6.00
CA GLY A 99 -23.42 7.63 5.20
C GLY A 99 -23.07 7.00 3.86
N ARG A 100 -23.82 5.96 3.47
CA ARG A 100 -23.65 5.27 2.18
C ARG A 100 -24.55 5.89 1.14
N VAL A 101 -24.00 6.16 -0.04
CA VAL A 101 -24.72 6.72 -1.17
C VAL A 101 -24.37 5.95 -2.44
N SER A 102 -25.32 5.92 -3.37
CA SER A 102 -25.17 5.33 -4.70
C SER A 102 -25.00 6.42 -5.76
N GLN A 103 -24.42 6.08 -6.87
CA GLN A 103 -24.27 6.99 -8.00
C GLN A 103 -25.64 7.55 -8.44
N GLY A 104 -25.75 8.88 -8.52
CA GLY A 104 -26.97 9.59 -8.89
C GLY A 104 -27.86 9.96 -7.70
N ASP A 105 -27.60 9.46 -6.49
CA ASP A 105 -28.35 9.87 -5.31
C ASP A 105 -28.21 11.37 -5.07
N VAL A 106 -29.35 12.03 -4.80
CA VAL A 106 -29.35 13.45 -4.42
C VAL A 106 -28.83 13.58 -3.00
N LEU A 107 -27.77 14.35 -2.81
CA LEU A 107 -27.14 14.60 -1.52
C LEU A 107 -27.77 15.78 -0.80
N LEU A 108 -27.96 16.89 -1.52
CA LEU A 108 -28.62 18.08 -1.01
C LEU A 108 -29.16 18.93 -2.17
N ARG A 109 -30.05 19.85 -1.82
CA ARG A 109 -30.64 20.84 -2.74
C ARG A 109 -30.39 22.25 -2.20
N ILE A 110 -29.87 23.10 -3.07
CA ILE A 110 -29.78 24.55 -2.84
C ILE A 110 -31.07 25.16 -3.39
N ASP A 111 -31.55 26.24 -2.78
CA ASP A 111 -32.74 26.95 -3.24
C ASP A 111 -32.64 27.32 -4.72
N PRO A 112 -33.47 26.77 -5.59
CA PRO A 112 -33.39 26.98 -7.01
C PRO A 112 -34.08 28.28 -7.49
N SER A 113 -34.67 29.07 -6.59
CA SER A 113 -35.52 30.20 -6.97
C SER A 113 -34.82 31.23 -7.82
N ASP A 114 -33.61 31.65 -7.46
CA ASP A 114 -32.81 32.61 -8.22
C ASP A 114 -32.32 32.05 -9.55
N ALA A 115 -31.91 30.78 -9.56
CA ALA A 115 -31.47 30.11 -10.78
C ALA A 115 -32.64 29.90 -11.76
N ARG A 116 -33.85 29.59 -11.25
CA ARG A 116 -35.07 29.51 -12.08
C ARG A 116 -35.45 30.87 -12.66
N ALA A 117 -35.45 31.94 -11.85
CA ALA A 117 -35.73 33.29 -12.32
C ALA A 117 -34.74 33.72 -13.41
N THR A 118 -33.46 33.40 -13.27
CA THR A 118 -32.42 33.68 -14.27
C THR A 118 -32.67 32.90 -15.55
N LEU A 119 -33.03 31.63 -15.46
CA LEU A 119 -33.38 30.79 -16.61
C LEU A 119 -34.61 31.34 -17.36
N ASP A 120 -35.65 31.72 -16.63
CA ASP A 120 -36.89 32.24 -17.21
C ASP A 120 -36.64 33.60 -17.92
N LEU A 121 -35.79 34.45 -17.34
CA LEU A 121 -35.35 35.67 -18.00
C LEU A 121 -34.56 35.37 -19.31
N ALA A 122 -33.60 34.47 -19.25
CA ALA A 122 -32.83 34.07 -20.44
C ALA A 122 -33.71 33.45 -21.56
N ARG A 123 -34.76 32.72 -21.19
CA ARG A 123 -35.74 32.17 -22.13
C ARG A 123 -36.61 33.28 -22.74
N ALA A 124 -37.03 34.29 -21.99
CA ALA A 124 -37.76 35.44 -22.49
C ALA A 124 -36.91 36.25 -23.49
N GLU A 125 -35.66 36.50 -23.17
CA GLU A 125 -34.70 37.19 -24.07
C GLU A 125 -34.43 36.38 -25.34
N LEU A 126 -34.38 35.03 -25.26
CA LEU A 126 -34.28 34.17 -26.45
C LEU A 126 -35.53 34.32 -27.33
N ALA A 127 -36.71 34.29 -26.74
CA ALA A 127 -37.96 34.44 -27.49
C ALA A 127 -38.07 35.80 -28.23
N GLU A 128 -37.57 36.89 -27.59
CA GLU A 128 -37.44 38.19 -28.24
C GLU A 128 -36.48 38.18 -29.42
N ALA A 129 -35.28 37.59 -29.22
CA ALA A 129 -34.30 37.49 -30.30
C ALA A 129 -34.82 36.62 -31.47
N GLU A 130 -35.55 35.55 -31.21
CA GLU A 130 -36.17 34.72 -32.22
C GLU A 130 -37.27 35.48 -32.99
N ALA A 131 -38.06 36.31 -32.29
CA ALA A 131 -39.07 37.14 -32.94
C ALA A 131 -38.40 38.17 -33.89
N SER A 132 -37.35 38.83 -33.41
CA SER A 132 -36.53 39.77 -34.20
C SER A 132 -35.89 39.07 -35.42
N ALA A 133 -35.39 37.84 -35.26
CA ALA A 133 -34.82 37.06 -36.37
C ALA A 133 -35.89 36.68 -37.42
N ARG A 134 -37.12 36.31 -37.00
CA ARG A 134 -38.23 36.06 -37.91
C ARG A 134 -38.60 37.34 -38.69
N GLU A 135 -38.66 38.49 -38.04
CA GLU A 135 -38.93 39.78 -38.72
C GLU A 135 -37.83 40.11 -39.74
N ALA A 136 -36.54 39.98 -39.37
CA ALA A 136 -35.43 40.18 -40.30
C ALA A 136 -35.43 39.23 -41.50
N ALA A 137 -35.77 37.97 -41.25
CA ALA A 137 -35.92 36.96 -42.34
C ALA A 137 -37.08 37.33 -43.29
N THR A 138 -38.21 37.80 -42.78
CA THR A 138 -39.34 38.28 -43.56
C THR A 138 -38.93 39.49 -44.42
N ARG A 139 -38.22 40.47 -43.83
CA ARG A 139 -37.69 41.65 -44.60
C ARG A 139 -36.74 41.23 -45.72
N ALA A 140 -35.84 40.28 -45.49
CA ALA A 140 -34.95 39.76 -46.49
C ALA A 140 -35.70 39.05 -47.62
N THR A 141 -36.78 38.31 -47.28
CA THR A 141 -37.63 37.67 -48.30
C THR A 141 -38.35 38.71 -49.16
N LEU A 142 -38.98 39.74 -48.56
CA LEU A 142 -39.63 40.83 -49.28
C LEU A 142 -38.63 41.61 -50.20
N ALA A 143 -37.42 41.91 -49.67
CA ALA A 143 -36.39 42.57 -50.45
C ALA A 143 -35.92 41.74 -51.67
N ARG A 144 -35.91 40.41 -51.55
CA ARG A 144 -35.58 39.48 -52.63
C ARG A 144 -36.68 39.45 -53.71
N GLU A 145 -37.94 39.47 -53.27
CA GLU A 145 -39.10 39.57 -54.16
C GLU A 145 -39.11 40.90 -54.94
N ASP A 146 -38.83 42.02 -54.22
CA ASP A 146 -38.70 43.34 -54.80
C ASP A 146 -37.61 43.43 -55.93
N LEU A 147 -36.45 42.79 -55.57
CA LEU A 147 -35.35 42.68 -56.57
C LEU A 147 -35.79 41.88 -57.84
N ALA A 148 -36.45 40.72 -57.58
CA ALA A 148 -36.92 39.89 -58.67
C ALA A 148 -37.93 40.65 -59.57
N ALA A 149 -38.85 41.44 -58.97
CA ALA A 149 -39.78 42.31 -59.72
C ALA A 149 -39.07 43.41 -60.52
N ALA A 150 -38.02 44.03 -59.92
CA ALA A 150 -37.21 45.05 -60.61
C ALA A 150 -36.43 44.46 -61.80
N GLU A 151 -35.83 43.30 -61.66
CA GLU A 151 -35.14 42.55 -62.70
C GLU A 151 -36.09 42.13 -63.83
N GLN A 152 -37.31 41.71 -63.46
CA GLN A 152 -38.33 41.43 -64.49
C GLN A 152 -38.71 42.68 -65.26
N THR A 153 -38.85 43.84 -64.65
CA THR A 153 -39.14 45.11 -65.23
C THR A 153 -37.99 45.51 -66.19
N GLU A 154 -36.75 45.39 -65.75
CA GLU A 154 -35.58 45.68 -66.63
C GLU A 154 -35.57 44.78 -67.82
N ARG A 155 -35.79 43.47 -67.75
CA ARG A 155 -35.90 42.56 -68.88
C ARG A 155 -36.98 42.98 -69.88
N LEU A 156 -38.15 43.41 -69.38
CA LEU A 156 -39.23 43.90 -70.24
C LEU A 156 -38.84 45.17 -70.97
N ARG A 157 -38.12 46.12 -70.32
CA ARG A 157 -37.61 47.35 -70.95
C ARG A 157 -36.53 47.05 -71.99
N GLN A 158 -35.63 46.11 -71.66
CA GLN A 158 -34.62 45.66 -72.63
C GLN A 158 -35.25 45.05 -73.90
N ALA A 159 -36.28 44.21 -73.72
CA ALA A 159 -37.03 43.68 -74.83
C ALA A 159 -37.79 44.77 -75.72
N ALA A 160 -38.31 45.80 -74.99
CA ALA A 160 -38.92 46.95 -75.66
C ALA A 160 -37.91 47.73 -76.44
N LEU A 161 -36.70 48.00 -75.88
CA LEU A 161 -35.62 48.68 -76.63
C LEU A 161 -35.18 47.88 -77.87
N ALA A 162 -35.00 46.53 -77.70
CA ALA A 162 -34.68 45.67 -78.83
C ALA A 162 -35.70 45.78 -80.00
N ARG A 163 -37.01 45.81 -79.68
CA ARG A 163 -38.08 46.03 -80.68
C ARG A 163 -37.99 47.42 -81.31
N GLN A 164 -37.70 48.48 -80.54
CA GLN A 164 -37.58 49.84 -81.10
C GLN A 164 -36.36 49.96 -82.04
N ARG A 165 -35.24 49.35 -81.74
CA ARG A 165 -34.05 49.28 -82.59
C ARG A 165 -34.37 48.53 -83.92
N ASP A 166 -35.02 47.37 -83.85
CA ASP A 166 -35.45 46.61 -85.05
C ASP A 166 -36.40 47.41 -85.95
N LEU A 167 -37.34 48.18 -85.42
CA LEU A 167 -38.23 49.07 -86.16
C LEU A 167 -37.45 50.22 -86.82
N GLN A 168 -36.47 50.80 -86.16
CA GLN A 168 -35.61 51.84 -86.65
C GLN A 168 -34.78 51.32 -87.82
N ASP A 169 -34.16 50.14 -87.68
CA ASP A 169 -33.34 49.48 -88.70
C ASP A 169 -34.15 49.18 -90.01
N ARG A 170 -35.44 48.91 -89.84
CA ARG A 170 -36.40 48.70 -90.91
C ARG A 170 -37.00 50.00 -91.48
N GLY A 171 -36.56 51.16 -90.94
CA GLY A 171 -37.05 52.47 -91.44
C GLY A 171 -38.44 52.89 -90.93
N ALA A 172 -39.05 52.11 -89.97
CA ALA A 172 -40.38 52.35 -89.39
C ALA A 172 -40.35 53.00 -88.02
N GLY A 173 -39.15 53.27 -87.46
CA GLY A 173 -38.93 53.87 -86.10
C GLY A 173 -38.21 55.20 -86.18
N THR A 174 -38.23 55.94 -85.05
CA THR A 174 -37.51 57.24 -84.93
C THR A 174 -36.38 57.11 -83.90
N GLY A 175 -35.24 57.81 -84.13
CA GLY A 175 -34.13 57.86 -83.18
C GLY A 175 -34.56 58.29 -81.72
N ALA A 176 -35.49 59.25 -81.66
CA ALA A 176 -36.04 59.71 -80.38
C ALA A 176 -36.80 58.58 -79.59
N ALA A 177 -37.46 57.64 -80.30
CA ALA A 177 -38.13 56.51 -79.65
C ALA A 177 -37.11 55.49 -79.08
N VAL A 178 -36.00 55.28 -79.83
CA VAL A 178 -34.87 54.45 -79.35
C VAL A 178 -34.22 55.13 -78.13
N GLU A 179 -33.90 56.39 -78.14
CA GLU A 179 -33.32 57.16 -77.02
C GLU A 179 -34.24 57.10 -75.82
N THR A 180 -35.56 57.30 -75.97
CA THR A 180 -36.53 57.16 -74.87
C THR A 180 -36.54 55.73 -74.26
N ALA A 181 -36.43 54.69 -75.10
CA ALA A 181 -36.35 53.32 -74.60
C ALA A 181 -35.01 53.04 -73.95
N GLU A 182 -33.89 53.61 -74.34
CA GLU A 182 -32.57 53.54 -73.69
C GLU A 182 -32.60 54.17 -72.33
N ILE A 183 -33.16 55.34 -72.15
CA ILE A 183 -33.37 56.00 -70.89
C ILE A 183 -34.25 55.14 -69.94
N ALA A 184 -35.30 54.52 -70.55
CA ALA A 184 -36.14 53.61 -69.75
C ALA A 184 -35.41 52.36 -69.24
N VAL A 185 -34.49 51.79 -70.04
CA VAL A 185 -33.63 50.70 -69.62
C VAL A 185 -32.63 51.15 -68.54
N ALA A 186 -31.99 52.31 -68.74
CA ALA A 186 -31.05 52.85 -67.76
C ALA A 186 -31.72 53.07 -66.36
N ASN A 187 -32.94 53.65 -66.40
CA ASN A 187 -33.72 53.85 -65.19
C ASN A 187 -34.11 52.52 -64.47
N ALA A 188 -34.49 51.51 -65.29
CA ALA A 188 -34.80 50.19 -64.77
C ALA A 188 -33.54 49.51 -64.17
N ALA A 189 -32.40 49.61 -64.83
CA ALA A 189 -31.12 49.09 -64.32
C ALA A 189 -30.70 49.77 -63.02
N GLN A 190 -30.85 51.11 -62.93
CA GLN A 190 -30.61 51.83 -61.67
C GLN A 190 -31.53 51.36 -60.55
N SER A 191 -32.80 51.05 -60.85
CA SER A 191 -33.73 50.50 -59.87
C SER A 191 -33.23 49.11 -59.40
N VAL A 192 -32.75 48.22 -60.28
CA VAL A 192 -32.17 46.91 -59.91
C VAL A 192 -30.98 47.09 -58.98
N VAL A 193 -30.07 47.97 -59.21
CA VAL A 193 -28.92 48.28 -58.31
C VAL A 193 -29.40 48.69 -56.92
N GLY A 194 -30.39 49.60 -56.87
CA GLY A 194 -30.96 50.04 -55.61
C GLY A 194 -31.62 48.84 -54.76
N ARG A 195 -32.35 47.97 -55.52
CA ARG A 195 -32.97 46.82 -54.88
C ARG A 195 -31.94 45.76 -54.46
N ARG A 196 -30.83 45.59 -55.14
CA ARG A 196 -29.71 44.71 -54.73
C ARG A 196 -29.05 45.25 -53.48
N GLN A 197 -28.84 46.55 -53.35
CA GLN A 197 -28.31 47.12 -52.09
C GLN A 197 -29.26 46.91 -50.93
N ALA A 198 -30.57 47.12 -51.14
CA ALA A 198 -31.58 46.90 -50.10
C ALA A 198 -31.63 45.42 -49.67
N LEU A 199 -31.50 44.44 -50.63
CA LEU A 199 -31.42 43.02 -50.31
C LEU A 199 -30.16 42.70 -49.50
N ALA A 200 -28.99 43.18 -49.93
CA ALA A 200 -27.73 42.95 -49.20
C ALA A 200 -27.80 43.47 -47.76
N GLN A 201 -28.42 44.66 -47.57
CA GLN A 201 -28.64 45.19 -46.22
C GLN A 201 -29.62 44.33 -45.37
N ALA A 202 -30.71 43.88 -45.98
CA ALA A 202 -31.67 43.00 -45.26
C ALA A 202 -31.07 41.62 -44.92
N GLU A 203 -30.27 41.04 -45.82
CA GLU A 203 -29.54 39.78 -45.54
C GLU A 203 -28.52 39.95 -44.42
N SER A 204 -27.75 41.07 -44.40
CA SER A 204 -26.85 41.37 -43.30
C SER A 204 -27.59 41.50 -41.96
N GLN A 205 -28.76 42.17 -41.94
CA GLN A 205 -29.58 42.26 -40.74
C GLN A 205 -30.11 40.90 -40.28
N ARG A 206 -30.55 40.04 -41.21
CA ARG A 206 -30.98 38.67 -40.93
C ARG A 206 -29.85 37.86 -40.27
N ASP A 207 -28.62 37.97 -40.81
CA ASP A 207 -27.48 37.24 -40.29
C ASP A 207 -27.08 37.74 -38.91
N LEU A 208 -27.11 39.05 -38.67
CA LEU A 208 -26.88 39.62 -37.33
C LEU A 208 -27.95 39.17 -36.34
N ALA A 209 -29.20 39.09 -36.72
CA ALA A 209 -30.28 38.61 -35.87
C ALA A 209 -30.14 37.11 -35.58
N ALA A 210 -29.68 36.29 -36.54
CA ALA A 210 -29.37 34.88 -36.32
C ALA A 210 -28.24 34.69 -35.28
N ILE A 211 -27.18 35.49 -35.34
CA ILE A 211 -26.10 35.50 -34.36
C ILE A 211 -26.62 35.91 -32.97
N ALA A 212 -27.56 36.84 -32.92
CA ALA A 212 -28.17 37.24 -31.66
C ALA A 212 -28.96 36.08 -31.00
N VAL A 213 -29.71 35.29 -31.77
CA VAL A 213 -30.41 34.09 -31.33
C VAL A 213 -29.41 33.09 -30.76
N GLU A 214 -28.30 32.81 -31.47
CA GLU A 214 -27.28 31.88 -30.98
C GLU A 214 -26.69 32.30 -29.62
N ARG A 215 -26.37 33.58 -29.48
CA ARG A 215 -25.90 34.12 -28.19
C ARG A 215 -26.90 33.93 -27.06
N ARG A 216 -28.19 34.16 -27.30
CA ARG A 216 -29.27 33.97 -26.34
C ARG A 216 -29.48 32.49 -26.00
N GLN A 217 -29.32 31.59 -26.97
CA GLN A 217 -29.34 30.14 -26.72
C GLN A 217 -28.19 29.70 -25.82
N ILE A 218 -27.00 30.30 -25.94
CA ILE A 218 -25.87 30.04 -25.02
C ILE A 218 -26.27 30.48 -23.63
N ALA A 219 -26.82 31.68 -23.44
CA ALA A 219 -27.26 32.19 -22.16
C ALA A 219 -28.31 31.27 -21.48
N VAL A 220 -29.28 30.76 -22.25
CA VAL A 220 -30.26 29.77 -21.73
C VAL A 220 -29.55 28.49 -21.26
N ARG A 221 -28.59 27.96 -22.01
CA ARG A 221 -27.83 26.77 -21.59
C ARG A 221 -27.01 27.01 -20.34
N GLU A 222 -26.44 28.19 -20.16
CA GLU A 222 -25.72 28.61 -18.96
C GLU A 222 -26.63 28.70 -17.75
N ALA A 223 -27.77 29.35 -17.89
CA ALA A 223 -28.77 29.46 -16.81
C ALA A 223 -29.36 28.07 -16.47
N GLN A 224 -29.57 27.20 -17.44
CA GLN A 224 -30.03 25.82 -17.19
C GLN A 224 -28.99 25.03 -16.40
N ARG A 225 -27.69 25.10 -16.75
CA ARG A 225 -26.63 24.45 -15.97
C ARG A 225 -26.59 24.96 -14.53
N ALA A 226 -26.69 26.27 -14.34
CA ALA A 226 -26.72 26.85 -13.00
C ALA A 226 -27.91 26.33 -12.18
N LEU A 227 -29.07 26.10 -12.82
CA LEU A 227 -30.22 25.48 -12.17
C LEU A 227 -29.96 24.00 -11.86
N ASP A 228 -29.37 23.25 -12.77
CA ASP A 228 -29.06 21.83 -12.55
C ASP A 228 -28.03 21.67 -11.40
N GLU A 229 -27.08 22.58 -11.29
CA GLU A 229 -26.06 22.65 -10.25
C GLU A 229 -26.60 23.00 -8.85
N THR A 230 -27.87 23.43 -8.73
CA THR A 230 -28.54 23.56 -7.41
C THR A 230 -28.83 22.21 -6.77
N VAL A 231 -28.80 21.13 -7.54
CA VAL A 231 -28.99 19.75 -7.05
C VAL A 231 -27.65 19.04 -7.07
N ILE A 232 -27.11 18.78 -5.89
CA ILE A 232 -25.82 18.09 -5.75
C ILE A 232 -26.08 16.60 -5.62
N THR A 233 -25.51 15.81 -6.54
CA THR A 233 -25.66 14.35 -6.60
C THR A 233 -24.32 13.65 -6.40
N ALA A 234 -24.37 12.39 -5.94
CA ALA A 234 -23.21 11.52 -5.83
C ALA A 234 -22.73 11.07 -7.22
N PRO A 235 -21.49 11.35 -7.64
CA PRO A 235 -20.99 10.95 -8.96
C PRO A 235 -20.58 9.47 -9.04
N PHE A 236 -20.48 8.75 -7.92
CA PHE A 236 -20.18 7.33 -7.81
C PHE A 236 -20.64 6.78 -6.45
N ASP A 237 -20.72 5.44 -6.35
CA ASP A 237 -21.06 4.75 -5.10
C ASP A 237 -19.94 4.93 -4.06
N GLY A 238 -20.31 5.27 -2.82
CA GLY A 238 -19.27 5.47 -1.81
C GLY A 238 -19.82 5.76 -0.41
N LEU A 239 -18.88 6.16 0.45
CA LEU A 239 -19.16 6.65 1.79
C LEU A 239 -18.86 8.14 1.88
N LEU A 240 -19.76 8.86 2.52
CA LEU A 240 -19.57 10.28 2.83
C LEU A 240 -18.64 10.48 4.02
N THR A 241 -17.86 11.55 3.96
CA THR A 241 -16.97 11.98 5.04
C THR A 241 -16.97 13.49 5.17
N ALA A 242 -16.70 13.99 6.37
CA ALA A 242 -16.65 15.42 6.68
C ALA A 242 -17.91 16.18 6.19
N ALA A 243 -19.09 15.57 6.31
CA ALA A 243 -20.35 16.21 5.98
C ALA A 243 -20.58 17.41 6.93
N SER A 244 -20.55 18.63 6.38
CA SER A 244 -20.62 19.88 7.17
C SER A 244 -21.87 20.72 6.85
N ALA A 245 -22.62 20.37 5.80
CA ALA A 245 -23.81 21.10 5.42
C ALA A 245 -24.98 20.84 6.38
N ILE A 246 -25.74 21.91 6.65
CA ILE A 246 -26.91 21.88 7.54
C ILE A 246 -28.10 22.49 6.77
N GLU A 247 -29.30 21.91 6.88
CA GLU A 247 -30.53 22.44 6.31
C GLU A 247 -30.79 23.86 6.82
N GLY A 248 -31.15 24.77 5.93
CA GLY A 248 -31.32 26.20 6.23
C GLY A 248 -30.00 26.99 6.21
N GLY A 249 -28.85 26.34 6.18
CA GLY A 249 -27.53 26.99 6.04
C GLY A 249 -27.36 27.65 4.68
N ILE A 250 -26.43 28.60 4.59
CA ILE A 250 -26.04 29.26 3.33
C ILE A 250 -24.67 28.72 2.94
N VAL A 251 -24.54 28.32 1.68
CA VAL A 251 -23.26 27.92 1.09
C VAL A 251 -22.83 28.88 0.00
N ASN A 252 -21.52 29.03 -0.15
CA ASN A 252 -20.90 29.86 -1.17
C ASN A 252 -20.38 28.98 -2.31
N THR A 253 -20.25 29.58 -3.49
CA THR A 253 -19.62 28.89 -4.64
C THR A 253 -18.23 28.36 -4.26
N ASN A 254 -17.93 27.12 -4.60
CA ASN A 254 -16.69 26.39 -4.30
C ASN A 254 -16.48 26.05 -2.82
N GLU A 255 -17.46 26.28 -1.96
CA GLU A 255 -17.40 25.85 -0.55
C GLU A 255 -17.44 24.32 -0.46
N ARG A 256 -16.54 23.75 0.34
CA ARG A 256 -16.51 22.31 0.60
C ARG A 256 -17.63 21.94 1.58
N ILE A 257 -18.52 21.07 1.17
CA ILE A 257 -19.67 20.62 1.96
C ILE A 257 -19.53 19.18 2.48
N GLY A 258 -18.59 18.44 1.92
CA GLY A 258 -18.30 17.07 2.33
C GLY A 258 -17.22 16.42 1.47
N GLY A 259 -17.02 15.14 1.68
CA GLY A 259 -16.17 14.28 0.85
C GLY A 259 -16.90 13.00 0.49
N LEU A 260 -16.56 12.39 -0.63
CA LEU A 260 -17.03 11.09 -1.06
C LEU A 260 -15.86 10.17 -1.31
N ILE A 261 -15.87 8.99 -0.70
CA ILE A 261 -14.81 8.00 -0.77
C ILE A 261 -15.36 6.72 -1.41
N ASP A 262 -14.72 6.28 -2.49
CA ASP A 262 -15.03 5.01 -3.13
C ASP A 262 -14.41 3.85 -2.33
N THR A 263 -15.25 3.05 -1.68
CA THR A 263 -14.82 1.89 -0.90
C THR A 263 -14.62 0.63 -1.75
N SER A 264 -14.97 0.67 -3.04
CA SER A 264 -14.74 -0.44 -3.97
C SER A 264 -13.33 -0.45 -4.55
N ALA A 265 -12.58 0.62 -4.39
CA ALA A 265 -11.26 0.83 -4.98
C ALA A 265 -10.19 1.12 -3.91
N LEU A 266 -10.11 0.27 -2.89
CA LEU A 266 -9.12 0.40 -1.81
C LEU A 266 -7.74 -0.10 -2.25
N GLU A 267 -6.72 0.58 -1.77
CA GLU A 267 -5.33 0.20 -1.90
C GLU A 267 -4.60 0.42 -0.57
N VAL A 268 -3.52 -0.31 -0.35
CA VAL A 268 -2.62 -0.06 0.77
C VAL A 268 -1.34 0.56 0.25
N SER A 269 -0.93 1.67 0.86
CA SER A 269 0.34 2.33 0.61
C SER A 269 1.34 1.97 1.69
N PHE A 270 2.51 1.44 1.33
CA PHE A 270 3.52 0.98 2.27
C PHE A 270 4.93 1.23 1.74
N ARG A 271 5.91 1.28 2.65
CA ARG A 271 7.31 1.51 2.29
C ARG A 271 8.16 0.26 2.43
N VAL A 272 9.05 0.08 1.46
CA VAL A 272 10.08 -0.95 1.48
C VAL A 272 11.46 -0.31 1.31
N SER A 273 12.51 -0.95 1.85
CA SER A 273 13.88 -0.49 1.65
C SER A 273 14.29 -0.62 0.17
N ASN A 274 15.31 0.13 -0.26
CA ASN A 274 15.81 0.02 -1.64
C ASN A 274 16.29 -1.40 -1.97
N ALA A 275 16.88 -2.11 -0.99
CA ALA A 275 17.29 -3.50 -1.16
C ALA A 275 16.08 -4.45 -1.34
N GLN A 276 14.99 -4.24 -0.60
CA GLN A 276 13.75 -5.00 -0.75
C GLN A 276 13.09 -4.68 -2.09
N TYR A 277 13.02 -3.40 -2.46
CA TYR A 277 12.46 -2.98 -3.76
C TYR A 277 13.18 -3.63 -4.94
N ALA A 278 14.52 -3.64 -4.93
CA ALA A 278 15.31 -4.25 -6.00
C ALA A 278 14.97 -5.73 -6.24
N ARG A 279 14.51 -6.45 -5.21
CA ARG A 279 14.12 -7.86 -5.28
C ARG A 279 12.76 -8.08 -5.95
N LEU A 280 11.91 -7.04 -5.94
CA LEU A 280 10.58 -7.06 -6.56
C LEU A 280 10.64 -6.65 -8.04
N LEU A 281 11.80 -6.19 -8.53
CA LEU A 281 11.98 -5.84 -9.92
C LEU A 281 12.15 -7.08 -10.81
N GLY A 282 11.60 -6.99 -12.01
CA GLY A 282 11.78 -7.97 -13.06
C GLY A 282 12.99 -7.69 -13.96
N PRO A 283 13.23 -8.53 -14.98
CA PRO A 283 14.18 -8.25 -16.04
C PRO A 283 13.82 -6.90 -16.69
N GLY A 284 14.79 -5.99 -16.78
CA GLY A 284 14.56 -4.65 -17.33
C GLY A 284 14.15 -3.58 -16.31
N GLY A 285 14.15 -3.91 -14.98
CA GLY A 285 13.91 -2.92 -13.93
C GLY A 285 12.44 -2.55 -13.69
N ALA A 286 11.50 -3.22 -14.34
CA ALA A 286 10.07 -3.01 -14.09
C ALA A 286 9.61 -3.72 -12.82
N LEU A 287 8.73 -3.09 -12.05
CA LEU A 287 8.09 -3.71 -10.88
C LEU A 287 7.20 -4.88 -11.35
N ARG A 288 7.34 -6.04 -10.72
CA ARG A 288 6.47 -7.18 -10.98
C ARG A 288 5.19 -7.07 -10.15
N PRO A 289 4.05 -7.49 -10.69
CA PRO A 289 2.87 -7.71 -9.85
C PRO A 289 3.16 -8.90 -8.93
N VAL A 290 3.30 -8.63 -7.63
CA VAL A 290 3.53 -9.66 -6.61
C VAL A 290 2.36 -9.70 -5.64
N PRO A 291 1.95 -10.91 -5.18
CA PRO A 291 0.87 -11.04 -4.23
C PRO A 291 1.27 -10.47 -2.87
N VAL A 292 0.29 -9.86 -2.21
CA VAL A 292 0.41 -9.36 -0.84
C VAL A 292 -0.76 -9.83 0.01
N GLU A 293 -0.51 -10.00 1.29
CA GLU A 293 -1.51 -10.20 2.32
C GLU A 293 -1.46 -9.00 3.26
N ALA A 294 -2.55 -8.26 3.34
CA ALA A 294 -2.68 -7.10 4.21
C ALA A 294 -3.58 -7.46 5.39
N THR A 295 -3.08 -7.32 6.60
CA THR A 295 -3.78 -7.71 7.82
C THR A 295 -3.99 -6.51 8.72
N LEU A 296 -5.25 -6.24 9.07
CA LEU A 296 -5.62 -5.31 10.13
C LEU A 296 -5.55 -6.07 11.46
N PRO A 297 -4.61 -5.74 12.35
CA PRO A 297 -4.49 -6.41 13.65
C PRO A 297 -5.62 -5.93 14.58
N LEU A 298 -6.64 -6.73 14.74
CA LEU A 298 -7.65 -6.59 15.78
C LEU A 298 -7.42 -7.73 16.78
N ASP A 299 -7.46 -7.44 18.07
CA ASP A 299 -7.02 -8.36 19.13
C ASP A 299 -7.58 -9.78 18.99
N ASP A 300 -8.89 -9.91 18.77
CA ASP A 300 -9.55 -11.22 18.70
C ASP A 300 -9.91 -11.65 17.25
N PHE A 301 -9.84 -10.73 16.29
CA PHE A 301 -10.33 -10.98 14.94
C PHE A 301 -9.46 -10.27 13.87
N PRO A 302 -8.28 -10.78 13.52
CA PRO A 302 -7.48 -10.17 12.48
C PRO A 302 -8.20 -10.26 11.13
N ILE A 303 -8.38 -9.11 10.48
CA ILE A 303 -8.95 -9.06 9.13
C ILE A 303 -7.80 -9.11 8.12
N THR A 304 -7.72 -10.22 7.38
CA THR A 304 -6.71 -10.40 6.33
C THR A 304 -7.36 -10.27 4.95
N VAL A 305 -6.79 -9.40 4.14
CA VAL A 305 -7.22 -9.13 2.77
C VAL A 305 -6.07 -9.39 1.82
N SER A 306 -6.33 -10.15 0.77
CA SER A 306 -5.36 -10.37 -0.30
C SER A 306 -5.32 -9.17 -1.25
N GLY A 307 -4.16 -8.98 -1.87
CA GLY A 307 -3.96 -7.91 -2.84
C GLY A 307 -2.77 -8.20 -3.77
N THR A 308 -2.49 -7.25 -4.62
CA THR A 308 -1.36 -7.33 -5.56
C THR A 308 -0.65 -5.99 -5.64
N VAL A 309 0.68 -5.99 -5.55
CA VAL A 309 1.47 -4.78 -5.80
C VAL A 309 1.22 -4.33 -7.23
N ASP A 310 0.79 -3.09 -7.37
CA ASP A 310 0.36 -2.51 -8.64
C ASP A 310 1.41 -1.53 -9.18
N ARG A 311 1.91 -0.64 -8.33
CA ARG A 311 2.82 0.42 -8.73
C ARG A 311 3.75 0.87 -7.61
N ALA A 312 4.83 1.54 -8.02
CA ALA A 312 5.69 2.31 -7.12
C ALA A 312 5.34 3.79 -7.20
N GLY A 313 5.53 4.51 -6.11
CA GLY A 313 5.38 5.95 -6.08
C GLY A 313 6.37 6.64 -7.02
N ALA A 314 5.90 7.70 -7.69
CA ALA A 314 6.69 8.46 -8.66
C ALA A 314 7.83 9.26 -7.99
N GLN A 315 7.68 9.59 -6.70
CA GLN A 315 8.62 10.40 -5.94
C GLN A 315 9.02 9.71 -4.64
N VAL A 316 10.23 9.97 -4.20
CA VAL A 316 10.68 9.67 -2.85
C VAL A 316 10.45 10.92 -2.03
N GLY A 317 9.65 10.83 -0.96
CA GLY A 317 9.37 11.98 -0.08
C GLY A 317 10.65 12.53 0.53
N GLU A 318 10.69 13.85 0.70
CA GLU A 318 11.83 14.54 1.30
C GLU A 318 12.08 14.03 2.73
N GLY A 319 13.34 13.70 3.05
CA GLY A 319 13.70 13.11 4.35
C GLY A 319 13.29 11.64 4.54
N GLN A 320 12.71 10.98 3.54
CA GLN A 320 12.25 9.61 3.65
C GLN A 320 13.17 8.64 2.90
N THR A 321 13.52 7.52 3.54
CA THR A 321 14.31 6.45 2.93
C THR A 321 13.42 5.34 2.38
N GLY A 322 13.86 4.66 1.30
CA GLY A 322 13.13 3.56 0.67
C GLY A 322 12.16 4.00 -0.42
N ARG A 323 11.36 3.06 -0.91
CA ARG A 323 10.37 3.25 -1.99
C ARG A 323 8.97 3.04 -1.47
N LEU A 324 8.07 3.95 -1.83
CA LEU A 324 6.65 3.80 -1.58
C LEU A 324 6.05 2.88 -2.64
N LEU A 325 5.33 1.86 -2.20
CA LEU A 325 4.59 0.93 -3.06
C LEU A 325 3.10 1.03 -2.75
N TYR A 326 2.32 0.70 -3.75
CA TYR A 326 0.88 0.61 -3.64
C TYR A 326 0.44 -0.78 -4.06
N ALA A 327 -0.37 -1.41 -3.23
CA ALA A 327 -1.02 -2.67 -3.56
C ALA A 327 -2.52 -2.51 -3.59
N ARG A 328 -3.13 -2.97 -4.68
CA ARG A 328 -4.58 -3.02 -4.83
C ARG A 328 -5.11 -4.17 -3.99
N LEU A 329 -6.09 -3.88 -3.14
CA LEU A 329 -6.74 -4.86 -2.29
C LEU A 329 -7.94 -5.50 -3.02
N ASP A 330 -8.24 -6.77 -2.72
CA ASP A 330 -9.44 -7.45 -3.21
C ASP A 330 -10.65 -6.93 -2.43
N THR A 331 -11.49 -6.19 -3.12
CA THR A 331 -12.65 -5.48 -2.54
C THR A 331 -13.73 -6.40 -1.99
N ARG A 332 -13.77 -7.67 -2.42
CA ARG A 332 -14.76 -8.65 -1.90
C ARG A 332 -14.54 -8.96 -0.42
N THR A 333 -13.31 -8.87 0.05
CA THR A 333 -12.92 -9.12 1.44
C THR A 333 -12.59 -7.84 2.20
N ALA A 334 -12.35 -6.73 1.48
CA ALA A 334 -11.94 -5.45 2.05
C ALA A 334 -13.10 -4.60 2.65
N GLY A 335 -14.33 -5.08 2.62
CA GLY A 335 -15.51 -4.29 3.05
C GLY A 335 -15.48 -3.81 4.51
N ALA A 336 -14.68 -4.44 5.36
CA ALA A 336 -14.47 -4.01 6.74
C ALA A 336 -13.36 -2.96 6.90
N LEU A 337 -12.49 -2.77 5.90
CA LEU A 337 -11.41 -1.80 5.95
C LEU A 337 -11.93 -0.38 5.67
N ARG A 338 -11.28 0.59 6.30
CA ARG A 338 -11.55 2.01 6.10
C ARG A 338 -10.27 2.73 5.65
N PRO A 339 -10.36 3.74 4.80
CA PRO A 339 -9.23 4.64 4.54
C PRO A 339 -8.72 5.23 5.85
N GLY A 340 -7.41 5.15 6.05
CA GLY A 340 -6.74 5.52 7.31
C GLY A 340 -6.41 4.34 8.23
N ASP A 341 -6.94 3.12 7.97
CA ASP A 341 -6.54 1.93 8.71
C ASP A 341 -5.07 1.60 8.48
N PHE A 342 -4.38 1.22 9.55
CA PHE A 342 -2.98 0.83 9.52
C PHE A 342 -2.84 -0.69 9.46
N LEU A 343 -2.23 -1.20 8.39
CA LEU A 343 -2.13 -2.63 8.10
C LEU A 343 -0.70 -3.14 8.19
N THR A 344 -0.57 -4.40 8.59
CA THR A 344 0.63 -5.18 8.34
C THR A 344 0.54 -5.82 6.96
N VAL A 345 1.49 -5.51 6.08
CA VAL A 345 1.54 -6.00 4.70
C VAL A 345 2.66 -7.01 4.54
N VAL A 346 2.32 -8.23 4.19
CA VAL A 346 3.26 -9.30 3.90
C VAL A 346 3.33 -9.51 2.39
N ILE A 347 4.49 -9.22 1.80
CA ILE A 347 4.75 -9.33 0.37
C ILE A 347 5.47 -10.66 0.12
N THR A 348 4.96 -11.47 -0.77
CA THR A 348 5.58 -12.75 -1.14
C THR A 348 6.60 -12.51 -2.25
N GLU A 349 7.92 -12.67 -1.95
CA GLU A 349 8.99 -12.55 -2.96
C GLU A 349 8.92 -13.71 -3.99
N PRO A 350 9.51 -13.54 -5.17
CA PRO A 350 9.68 -14.64 -6.11
C PRO A 350 10.39 -15.83 -5.48
N ARG A 351 9.98 -17.04 -5.89
CA ARG A 351 10.55 -18.30 -5.42
C ARG A 351 12.05 -18.35 -5.70
N LEU A 352 12.81 -18.73 -4.69
CA LEU A 352 14.24 -19.01 -4.79
C LEU A 352 14.45 -20.53 -4.90
N GLU A 353 15.28 -20.96 -5.85
CA GLU A 353 15.62 -22.37 -6.07
C GLU A 353 17.05 -22.65 -5.61
N ASN A 354 17.31 -23.92 -5.26
CA ASN A 354 18.62 -24.39 -4.76
C ASN A 354 19.09 -23.60 -3.54
N VAL A 355 18.22 -23.44 -2.54
CA VAL A 355 18.47 -22.74 -1.29
C VAL A 355 18.18 -23.65 -0.10
N ALA A 356 18.84 -23.38 1.01
CA ALA A 356 18.56 -24.02 2.29
C ALA A 356 18.10 -22.98 3.29
N ILE A 357 17.18 -23.38 4.18
CA ILE A 357 16.76 -22.58 5.34
C ILE A 357 17.54 -23.08 6.54
N ILE A 358 18.30 -22.20 7.18
CA ILE A 358 19.12 -22.53 8.36
C ILE A 358 18.83 -21.51 9.47
N PRO A 359 18.93 -21.91 10.75
CA PRO A 359 18.84 -20.94 11.85
C PRO A 359 19.92 -19.87 11.75
N SER A 360 19.61 -18.64 12.16
CA SER A 360 20.57 -17.53 12.15
C SER A 360 21.80 -17.78 13.04
N THR A 361 21.68 -18.68 14.05
CA THR A 361 22.74 -19.13 14.94
C THR A 361 23.76 -20.05 14.25
N ALA A 362 23.42 -20.64 13.09
CA ALA A 362 24.29 -21.55 12.35
C ALA A 362 25.37 -20.86 11.51
N ALA A 363 25.18 -19.58 11.17
CA ALA A 363 26.12 -18.82 10.35
C ALA A 363 26.54 -17.52 11.04
N ASN A 364 27.76 -17.04 10.74
CA ASN A 364 28.16 -15.69 11.12
C ASN A 364 27.75 -14.66 10.05
N ASN A 365 28.04 -13.39 10.32
CA ASN A 365 27.70 -12.30 9.37
C ASN A 365 28.47 -12.37 8.04
N ALA A 366 29.62 -13.06 8.01
CA ALA A 366 30.41 -13.29 6.79
C ALA A 366 29.90 -14.49 5.97
N GLY A 367 28.90 -15.22 6.45
CA GLY A 367 28.37 -16.42 5.80
C GLY A 367 29.21 -17.67 6.05
N GLU A 368 30.05 -17.68 7.09
CA GLU A 368 30.77 -18.89 7.47
C GLU A 368 29.87 -19.79 8.31
N VAL A 369 29.88 -21.07 8.02
CA VAL A 369 29.14 -22.14 8.69
C VAL A 369 30.10 -23.26 9.10
N LEU A 370 29.69 -24.11 10.02
CA LEU A 370 30.43 -25.29 10.42
C LEU A 370 29.72 -26.54 9.94
N LEU A 371 30.40 -27.32 9.10
CA LEU A 371 29.93 -28.59 8.57
C LEU A 371 30.57 -29.76 9.34
N LEU A 372 29.84 -30.83 9.51
CA LEU A 372 30.40 -32.04 10.07
C LEU A 372 31.20 -32.78 8.98
N GLY A 373 32.51 -32.96 9.22
CA GLY A 373 33.43 -33.72 8.37
C GLY A 373 33.61 -35.16 8.82
N GLU A 374 34.67 -35.82 8.28
CA GLU A 374 35.07 -37.13 8.70
C GLU A 374 35.57 -37.15 10.15
N ASP A 375 35.46 -38.29 10.82
CA ASP A 375 35.84 -38.48 12.21
C ASP A 375 35.21 -37.53 13.23
N ASP A 376 33.97 -37.04 12.95
CA ASP A 376 33.23 -36.07 13.75
C ASP A 376 34.00 -34.73 14.00
N ARG A 377 34.85 -34.34 13.04
CA ARG A 377 35.56 -33.04 13.06
C ARG A 377 34.83 -32.00 12.27
N LEU A 378 34.84 -30.76 12.79
CA LEU A 378 34.18 -29.65 12.12
C LEU A 378 35.04 -29.06 11.00
N GLU A 379 34.43 -28.81 9.85
CA GLU A 379 35.00 -28.14 8.71
C GLU A 379 34.35 -26.77 8.50
N ALA A 380 35.15 -25.77 8.08
CA ALA A 380 34.59 -24.49 7.68
C ALA A 380 33.91 -24.59 6.32
N GLY A 381 32.66 -24.16 6.24
CA GLY A 381 31.93 -23.97 5.00
C GLY A 381 31.61 -22.49 4.77
N GLN A 382 31.44 -22.10 3.51
CA GLN A 382 31.05 -20.74 3.12
C GLN A 382 29.71 -20.78 2.41
N VAL A 383 28.78 -19.91 2.83
CA VAL A 383 27.46 -19.78 2.22
C VAL A 383 27.17 -18.34 1.84
N THR A 384 26.38 -18.15 0.81
CA THR A 384 25.86 -16.84 0.44
C THR A 384 24.50 -16.63 1.10
N ILE A 385 24.40 -15.69 2.03
CA ILE A 385 23.13 -15.32 2.68
C ILE A 385 22.31 -14.52 1.68
N LEU A 386 21.20 -15.09 1.22
CA LEU A 386 20.29 -14.44 0.29
C LEU A 386 19.24 -13.61 1.02
N ARG A 387 18.67 -14.16 2.13
CA ARG A 387 17.59 -13.55 2.91
C ARG A 387 17.75 -13.83 4.40
N ARG A 388 17.28 -12.87 5.20
CA ARG A 388 17.06 -13.05 6.64
C ARG A 388 15.57 -12.95 6.90
N GLN A 389 14.99 -13.93 7.55
CA GLN A 389 13.56 -14.03 7.80
C GLN A 389 13.30 -14.50 9.23
N GLY A 390 13.05 -13.55 10.12
CA GLY A 390 12.96 -13.85 11.55
C GLY A 390 14.27 -14.43 12.08
N ASN A 391 14.19 -15.63 12.67
CA ASN A 391 15.34 -16.36 13.20
C ASN A 391 16.04 -17.26 12.17
N ASP A 392 15.59 -17.24 10.90
CA ASP A 392 16.13 -18.09 9.86
C ASP A 392 16.87 -17.29 8.80
N LEU A 393 17.85 -17.95 8.17
CA LEU A 393 18.59 -17.50 7.01
C LEU A 393 18.25 -18.39 5.80
N ILE A 394 17.96 -17.77 4.67
CA ILE A 394 17.87 -18.47 3.40
C ILE A 394 19.23 -18.30 2.72
N VAL A 395 19.94 -19.40 2.55
CA VAL A 395 21.32 -19.42 2.08
C VAL A 395 21.47 -20.28 0.83
N ARG A 396 22.52 -20.01 0.06
CA ARG A 396 22.94 -20.79 -1.10
C ARG A 396 24.40 -21.21 -0.94
N GLY A 397 24.76 -22.35 -1.55
CA GLY A 397 26.15 -22.81 -1.57
C GLY A 397 26.43 -23.91 -0.54
N LEU A 398 25.42 -24.48 0.11
CA LEU A 398 25.59 -25.64 0.97
C LEU A 398 25.64 -26.93 0.14
N PRO A 399 26.64 -27.82 0.36
CA PRO A 399 26.68 -29.11 -0.28
C PRO A 399 25.51 -30.01 0.16
N GLU A 400 24.87 -30.68 -0.78
CA GLU A 400 23.76 -31.57 -0.51
C GLU A 400 24.19 -32.77 0.38
N GLY A 401 23.34 -33.07 1.37
CA GLY A 401 23.53 -34.27 2.21
C GLY A 401 24.55 -34.12 3.34
N ARG A 402 25.31 -32.99 3.41
CA ARG A 402 26.21 -32.73 4.54
C ARG A 402 25.41 -32.29 5.78
N GLU A 403 25.97 -32.55 6.96
CA GLU A 403 25.40 -32.12 8.24
C GLU A 403 25.97 -30.78 8.66
N LEU A 404 25.08 -29.82 9.02
CA LEU A 404 25.40 -28.48 9.49
C LEU A 404 25.21 -28.37 10.98
N VAL A 405 26.14 -27.70 11.67
CA VAL A 405 25.97 -27.31 13.08
C VAL A 405 24.94 -26.17 13.16
N LEU A 406 23.87 -26.38 13.92
CA LEU A 406 22.75 -25.42 14.03
C LEU A 406 23.04 -24.21 14.92
N GLU A 407 24.04 -24.33 15.80
CA GLU A 407 24.40 -23.30 16.75
C GLU A 407 25.91 -23.20 16.87
N ARG A 408 26.45 -22.02 16.56
CA ARG A 408 27.88 -21.73 16.72
C ARG A 408 28.15 -21.20 18.14
N ALA A 409 29.13 -21.78 18.78
CA ALA A 409 29.65 -21.26 20.07
C ALA A 409 31.11 -20.81 19.90
N PRO A 410 31.60 -19.82 20.68
CA PRO A 410 32.96 -19.30 20.55
C PRO A 410 34.06 -20.36 20.73
N GLN A 411 33.75 -21.46 21.42
CA GLN A 411 34.68 -22.54 21.67
C GLN A 411 34.72 -23.58 20.56
N ILE A 412 33.80 -23.49 19.58
CA ILE A 412 33.63 -24.47 18.48
C ILE A 412 34.10 -23.82 17.18
N GLY A 413 35.13 -24.42 16.61
CA GLY A 413 35.74 -23.94 15.36
C GLY A 413 36.17 -25.09 14.45
N PRO A 414 36.70 -24.78 13.25
CA PRO A 414 37.20 -25.79 12.33
C PRO A 414 38.28 -26.67 12.99
N GLY A 415 38.24 -28.00 12.73
CA GLY A 415 39.15 -29.00 13.29
C GLY A 415 38.79 -29.55 14.66
N VAL A 416 37.85 -28.93 15.39
CA VAL A 416 37.38 -29.41 16.71
C VAL A 416 36.57 -30.68 16.54
N LYS A 417 36.85 -31.70 17.38
CA LYS A 417 36.10 -32.94 17.46
C LYS A 417 34.81 -32.72 18.24
N VAL A 418 33.68 -33.15 17.69
CA VAL A 418 32.36 -32.96 18.32
C VAL A 418 31.59 -34.29 18.41
N ARG A 419 30.61 -34.28 19.29
CA ARG A 419 29.60 -35.36 19.33
C ARG A 419 28.30 -34.83 18.73
N PRO A 420 27.92 -35.26 17.52
CA PRO A 420 26.73 -34.75 16.86
C PRO A 420 25.46 -35.31 17.53
N ILE A 421 24.53 -34.44 17.88
CA ILE A 421 23.13 -34.80 18.18
C ILE A 421 22.31 -34.52 16.93
N ARG A 422 21.81 -35.59 16.35
CA ARG A 422 20.93 -35.52 15.17
C ARG A 422 19.49 -35.39 15.66
N ARG A 423 18.86 -34.24 15.48
CA ARG A 423 17.40 -34.16 15.57
C ARG A 423 16.83 -34.94 14.39
N GLY A 424 15.88 -35.85 14.64
CA GLY A 424 15.16 -36.56 13.61
C GLY A 424 14.56 -35.57 12.60
N ALA A 425 14.45 -35.99 11.34
CA ALA A 425 14.02 -35.21 10.17
C ALA A 425 12.54 -34.75 10.22
N SER A 426 11.90 -34.75 11.36
CA SER A 426 10.60 -34.15 11.62
C SER A 426 10.82 -32.77 12.20
N GLY A 427 10.89 -31.76 11.34
CA GLY A 427 10.80 -30.34 11.70
C GLY A 427 9.38 -29.95 12.13
N GLU A 428 8.71 -30.83 12.81
CA GLU A 428 7.52 -30.56 13.55
C GLU A 428 7.99 -30.28 14.96
N THR A 429 7.87 -29.03 15.38
CA THR A 429 7.71 -28.68 16.77
C THR A 429 6.45 -29.44 17.19
N ALA A 430 6.63 -30.70 17.56
CA ALA A 430 5.63 -31.33 18.39
C ALA A 430 5.51 -30.36 19.59
N PRO A 431 4.34 -29.80 19.87
CA PRO A 431 4.11 -29.32 21.22
C PRO A 431 4.54 -30.48 22.09
N LEU A 432 5.17 -30.18 23.20
CA LEU A 432 5.33 -31.12 24.31
C LEU A 432 3.91 -31.57 24.69
N SER A 433 3.29 -32.38 23.86
CA SER A 433 2.33 -33.34 24.28
C SER A 433 3.15 -34.30 25.13
N GLU A 434 3.23 -34.02 26.43
CA GLU A 434 3.26 -35.09 27.37
C GLU A 434 2.17 -36.04 26.90
N THR A 435 2.55 -37.06 26.15
CA THR A 435 1.74 -38.24 25.94
C THR A 435 1.72 -38.86 27.37
N SER A 436 0.83 -38.33 28.18
CA SER A 436 0.45 -38.99 29.40
C SER A 436 -0.19 -40.30 28.93
N GLU A 437 0.60 -41.36 28.83
CA GLU A 437 0.02 -42.70 28.74
C GLU A 437 -0.89 -42.82 29.95
N ASN A 438 -2.18 -42.73 29.71
CA ASN A 438 -3.17 -42.90 30.69
C ASN A 438 -3.17 -44.40 31.10
N LEU A 439 -2.75 -44.70 32.30
CA LEU A 439 -2.70 -46.05 32.82
C LEU A 439 -4.02 -46.36 33.53
N ALA A 440 -4.64 -47.47 33.19
CA ALA A 440 -5.69 -48.08 34.03
C ALA A 440 -5.04 -48.72 35.24
N LEU A 441 -5.20 -48.09 36.42
CA LEU A 441 -4.63 -48.57 37.65
C LEU A 441 -5.41 -49.80 38.20
N ALA A 442 -4.69 -50.86 38.53
CA ALA A 442 -5.27 -52.00 39.28
C ALA A 442 -5.85 -51.51 40.63
N PRO A 443 -6.98 -52.07 41.09
CA PRO A 443 -7.68 -51.58 42.28
C PRO A 443 -6.78 -51.49 43.52
N ASP A 444 -5.91 -52.46 43.75
CA ASP A 444 -5.00 -52.50 44.91
C ASP A 444 -3.89 -51.42 44.80
N ARG A 445 -3.44 -51.09 43.58
CA ARG A 445 -2.43 -50.05 43.33
C ARG A 445 -3.04 -48.67 43.55
N ARG A 446 -4.27 -48.47 43.10
CA ARG A 446 -5.05 -47.23 43.28
C ARG A 446 -5.31 -46.95 44.78
N ALA A 447 -5.75 -47.96 45.54
CA ALA A 447 -6.03 -47.83 46.96
C ALA A 447 -4.78 -47.41 47.76
N ARG A 448 -3.59 -47.94 47.42
CA ARG A 448 -2.33 -47.55 48.08
C ARG A 448 -1.94 -46.10 47.79
N LEU A 449 -2.10 -45.63 46.56
CA LEU A 449 -1.80 -44.22 46.19
C LEU A 449 -2.77 -43.23 46.84
N ILE A 450 -4.04 -43.58 46.93
CA ILE A 450 -5.07 -42.79 47.61
C ILE A 450 -4.74 -42.69 49.10
N ALA A 451 -4.46 -43.83 49.78
CA ALA A 451 -4.12 -43.84 51.21
C ALA A 451 -2.84 -43.03 51.50
N TYR A 452 -1.85 -43.03 50.62
CA TYR A 452 -0.64 -42.20 50.79
C TYR A 452 -0.95 -40.71 50.63
N VAL A 453 -1.77 -40.30 49.68
CA VAL A 453 -2.16 -38.88 49.51
C VAL A 453 -3.02 -38.43 50.69
N GLU A 454 -3.96 -39.24 51.16
CA GLU A 454 -4.80 -38.95 52.33
C GLU A 454 -4.01 -38.87 53.63
N GLY A 455 -3.02 -39.74 53.85
CA GLY A 455 -2.18 -39.77 55.05
C GLY A 455 -1.12 -38.67 55.12
N ASN A 456 -0.84 -37.95 54.02
CA ASN A 456 0.23 -36.97 53.99
C ASN A 456 -0.21 -35.62 54.61
N ALA A 457 0.14 -35.38 55.88
CA ALA A 457 -0.20 -34.15 56.60
C ALA A 457 0.54 -32.89 56.10
N ARG A 458 1.61 -33.03 55.30
CA ARG A 458 2.41 -31.90 54.76
C ARG A 458 1.92 -31.39 53.43
N MET A 459 0.88 -31.97 52.84
CA MET A 459 0.36 -31.59 51.53
C MET A 459 -0.77 -30.55 51.70
N PRO A 460 -0.72 -29.42 50.97
CA PRO A 460 -1.81 -28.43 50.94
C PRO A 460 -3.15 -29.05 50.54
N ALA A 461 -4.25 -28.57 51.13
CA ALA A 461 -5.57 -29.18 50.95
C ALA A 461 -6.08 -29.14 49.52
N ASP A 462 -5.77 -28.08 48.76
CA ASP A 462 -6.12 -27.90 47.35
C ASP A 462 -5.37 -28.83 46.42
N VAL A 463 -4.09 -29.14 46.69
CA VAL A 463 -3.29 -30.10 45.95
C VAL A 463 -3.77 -31.54 46.25
N LYS A 464 -4.12 -31.82 47.52
CA LYS A 464 -4.65 -33.10 47.93
C LYS A 464 -5.97 -33.43 47.22
N GLN A 465 -6.91 -32.49 47.16
CA GLN A 465 -8.18 -32.67 46.46
C GLN A 465 -7.99 -32.93 44.95
N ARG A 466 -7.09 -32.19 44.28
CA ARG A 466 -6.80 -32.39 42.87
C ARG A 466 -6.19 -33.76 42.56
N LEU A 467 -5.24 -34.21 43.36
CA LEU A 467 -4.62 -35.53 43.23
C LEU A 467 -5.61 -36.68 43.48
N LEU A 468 -6.48 -36.55 44.49
CA LEU A 468 -7.53 -37.53 44.76
C LEU A 468 -8.56 -37.61 43.64
N ALA A 469 -8.94 -36.47 43.04
CA ALA A 469 -9.82 -36.43 41.89
C ALA A 469 -9.18 -37.13 40.67
N GLN A 470 -7.88 -36.93 40.42
CA GLN A 470 -7.16 -37.59 39.34
C GLN A 470 -6.99 -39.10 39.55
N LEU A 471 -6.71 -39.55 40.79
CA LEU A 471 -6.57 -40.97 41.12
C LEU A 471 -7.89 -41.74 41.07
N ASN A 472 -9.03 -41.06 41.29
CA ASN A 472 -10.37 -41.62 41.20
C ASN A 472 -10.89 -41.68 39.73
N ALA A 473 -10.23 -41.03 38.76
CA ALA A 473 -10.58 -41.14 37.37
C ALA A 473 -10.33 -42.54 36.80
N GLU A 474 -11.08 -42.94 35.80
CA GLU A 474 -10.98 -44.28 35.19
C GLU A 474 -9.59 -44.51 34.57
N GLN A 475 -8.97 -43.43 34.06
CA GLN A 475 -7.61 -43.42 33.52
C GLN A 475 -6.79 -42.33 34.25
N VAL A 476 -5.62 -42.69 34.74
CA VAL A 476 -4.74 -41.81 35.50
C VAL A 476 -3.47 -41.55 34.72
N PRO A 477 -3.00 -40.26 34.57
CA PRO A 477 -1.75 -39.97 33.86
C PRO A 477 -0.56 -40.66 34.49
N SER A 478 0.26 -41.38 33.71
CA SER A 478 1.44 -42.14 34.18
C SER A 478 2.40 -41.27 35.01
N ALA A 479 2.60 -40.04 34.62
CA ALA A 479 3.45 -39.06 35.31
C ALA A 479 3.01 -38.76 36.76
N VAL A 480 1.71 -38.85 37.05
CA VAL A 480 1.18 -38.65 38.44
C VAL A 480 1.46 -39.89 39.28
N VAL A 481 1.30 -41.06 38.67
CA VAL A 481 1.56 -42.34 39.35
C VAL A 481 3.03 -42.50 39.70
N GLU A 482 3.94 -42.31 38.74
CA GLU A 482 5.39 -42.38 38.94
C GLU A 482 5.90 -41.38 40.00
N ARG A 483 5.37 -40.15 39.97
CA ARG A 483 5.74 -39.13 40.99
C ARG A 483 5.29 -39.48 42.37
N LEU A 484 4.15 -40.11 42.51
CA LEU A 484 3.66 -40.56 43.84
C LEU A 484 4.42 -41.79 44.31
N GLU A 485 4.68 -42.75 43.45
CA GLU A 485 5.46 -43.97 43.78
C GLU A 485 6.92 -43.68 44.13
N SER A 486 7.57 -42.74 43.41
CA SER A 486 8.93 -42.31 43.75
C SER A 486 9.03 -41.64 45.13
N ARG A 487 7.94 -41.04 45.62
CA ARG A 487 7.86 -40.42 46.95
C ARG A 487 7.42 -41.40 48.05
N MET A 488 6.87 -42.54 47.68
CA MET A 488 6.53 -43.64 48.63
C MET A 488 7.71 -44.56 48.90
N GLY A 489 8.68 -44.65 47.98
CA GLY A 489 9.84 -45.55 48.06
C GLY A 489 11.13 -44.90 48.57
N GLY A 490 11.12 -43.63 49.05
CA GLY A 490 12.26 -42.93 49.62
C GLY A 490 12.17 -42.71 51.13
#